data_546c377eb34497ebd21fd1a767597f15
#
_entry.id   546c377eb34497ebd21fd1a767597f15
#
_cell.length_a   1.000
_cell.length_b   1.000
_cell.length_c   1.000
_cell.angle_alpha   90.00
_cell.angle_beta   90.00
_cell.angle_gamma   90.00
#
_symmetry.space_group_name_H-M   'P 1'
#
loop_
_entity.id
_entity.type
_entity.pdbx_description
1 polymer ?
#
loop_
_entity_poly.entity_id
_entity_poly.type
_entity_poly.pdbx_seq_one_letter_code
_entity_poly.pdbx_strand_id
1 'polypeptide(L)'
;PHLFSSAASDVYKRQDKEFALDIDRVSKNTKLSTDEIIHLHTKGKYLVYFLGFSPGFPYIGGMDQKLETPRLNSPRIEVMQGSVAIGGKQTGIYPITSPGGWNIIGRTPLILFDWNKISNPILPMGARIQFYAISQKEFSQHQGTLF
;
A
#
# COMPACT_ATOMS: atom_id res chain seq x y z
N PRO A 1 -5.28 6.61 20.70
CA PRO A 1 -4.88 5.95 19.46
C PRO A 1 -5.65 6.49 18.28
N HIS A 2 -4.93 6.97 17.29
CA HIS A 2 -5.54 7.49 16.08
C HIS A 2 -5.73 6.38 15.06
N LEU A 3 -6.95 6.22 14.58
CA LEU A 3 -7.27 5.30 13.52
C LEU A 3 -7.13 6.03 12.19
N PHE A 4 -6.18 5.60 11.36
CA PHE A 4 -6.03 6.10 10.00
C PHE A 4 -6.60 5.08 9.04
N SER A 5 -7.38 5.53 8.08
CA SER A 5 -7.81 4.69 6.97
C SER A 5 -7.16 5.20 5.70
N SER A 6 -6.57 4.32 4.94
CA SER A 6 -6.11 4.61 3.59
C SER A 6 -6.94 3.79 2.60
N ALA A 7 -7.24 4.42 1.49
CA ALA A 7 -8.03 3.79 0.45
C ALA A 7 -7.10 3.10 -0.55
N ALA A 8 -7.33 1.82 -0.80
CA ALA A 8 -6.78 1.14 -1.96
C ALA A 8 -7.79 1.28 -3.11
N SER A 9 -7.31 1.58 -4.30
CA SER A 9 -8.17 1.63 -5.47
C SER A 9 -8.71 0.25 -5.82
N ASP A 10 -9.80 0.22 -6.54
CA ASP A 10 -10.47 -0.97 -7.11
C ASP A 10 -9.51 -1.76 -8.02
N VAL A 11 -8.57 -2.49 -7.42
CA VAL A 11 -7.45 -3.11 -8.14
C VAL A 11 -7.77 -4.45 -8.79
N TYR A 12 -8.95 -4.97 -8.60
CA TYR A 12 -9.38 -6.27 -9.13
C TYR A 12 -10.00 -6.19 -10.54
N LYS A 13 -10.21 -5.01 -11.09
CA LYS A 13 -10.64 -4.86 -12.48
C LYS A 13 -9.43 -4.84 -13.41
N ARG A 14 -9.53 -5.54 -14.51
CA ARG A 14 -8.45 -5.61 -15.51
C ARG A 14 -7.99 -4.24 -16.03
N GLN A 15 -8.88 -3.26 -16.03
CA GLN A 15 -8.56 -1.89 -16.44
C GLN A 15 -7.72 -1.15 -15.41
N ASP A 16 -7.68 -1.59 -14.17
CA ASP A 16 -6.96 -0.95 -13.07
C ASP A 16 -5.57 -1.56 -12.82
N LYS A 17 -5.06 -2.34 -13.77
CA LYS A 17 -3.72 -2.93 -13.68
C LYS A 17 -2.60 -1.90 -13.51
N GLU A 18 -2.82 -0.68 -13.94
CA GLU A 18 -1.88 0.42 -13.74
C GLU A 18 -1.67 0.76 -12.24
N PHE A 19 -2.66 0.45 -11.39
CA PHE A 19 -2.57 0.65 -9.95
C PHE A 19 -2.08 -0.59 -9.19
N ALA A 20 -2.20 -1.76 -9.79
CA ALA A 20 -1.91 -3.04 -9.15
C ALA A 20 -0.99 -3.89 -10.03
N LEU A 21 0.20 -3.35 -10.28
CA LEU A 21 1.15 -3.91 -11.25
C LEU A 21 1.51 -5.38 -10.98
N ASP A 22 1.49 -5.81 -9.73
CA ASP A 22 1.92 -7.14 -9.31
C ASP A 22 0.81 -8.02 -8.76
N ILE A 23 -0.45 -7.62 -8.90
CA ILE A 23 -1.57 -8.39 -8.33
C ILE A 23 -1.63 -9.81 -8.89
N ASP A 24 -1.33 -9.97 -10.19
CA ASP A 24 -1.30 -11.30 -10.84
C ASP A 24 -0.15 -12.15 -10.27
N ARG A 25 1.00 -11.54 -9.97
CA ARG A 25 2.13 -12.22 -9.34
C ARG A 25 1.78 -12.68 -7.92
N VAL A 26 1.14 -11.81 -7.13
CA VAL A 26 0.69 -12.15 -5.78
C VAL A 26 -0.35 -13.26 -5.84
N SER A 27 -1.31 -13.18 -6.76
CA SER A 27 -2.32 -14.22 -6.99
C SER A 27 -1.67 -15.59 -7.31
N LYS A 28 -0.71 -15.61 -8.21
CA LYS A 28 0.01 -16.81 -8.57
C LYS A 28 0.82 -17.40 -7.41
N ASN A 29 1.49 -16.55 -6.64
CA ASN A 29 2.29 -16.97 -5.49
C ASN A 29 1.44 -17.48 -4.33
N THR A 30 0.36 -16.81 -4.03
CA THR A 30 -0.53 -17.14 -2.90
C THR A 30 -1.61 -18.15 -3.23
N LYS A 31 -1.87 -18.38 -4.51
CA LYS A 31 -3.00 -19.18 -5.03
C LYS A 31 -4.37 -18.63 -4.66
N LEU A 32 -4.43 -17.35 -4.36
CA LEU A 32 -5.66 -16.62 -4.09
C LEU A 32 -6.12 -15.88 -5.35
N SER A 33 -7.43 -15.70 -5.51
CA SER A 33 -7.95 -14.81 -6.54
C SER A 33 -7.65 -13.36 -6.19
N THR A 34 -7.74 -12.48 -7.17
CA THR A 34 -7.56 -11.04 -6.95
C THR A 34 -8.55 -10.50 -5.90
N ASP A 35 -9.81 -10.93 -5.97
CA ASP A 35 -10.84 -10.53 -5.00
C ASP A 35 -10.51 -11.01 -3.59
N GLU A 36 -10.01 -12.23 -3.44
CA GLU A 36 -9.58 -12.77 -2.15
C GLU A 36 -8.38 -11.99 -1.58
N ILE A 37 -7.42 -11.60 -2.43
CA ILE A 37 -6.28 -10.78 -2.02
C ILE A 37 -6.77 -9.45 -1.46
N ILE A 38 -7.63 -8.76 -2.19
CA ILE A 38 -8.18 -7.47 -1.77
C ILE A 38 -9.01 -7.60 -0.49
N HIS A 39 -9.85 -8.64 -0.41
CA HIS A 39 -10.64 -8.90 0.77
C HIS A 39 -9.77 -9.13 2.02
N LEU A 40 -8.75 -9.98 1.92
CA LEU A 40 -7.85 -10.25 3.04
C LEU A 40 -7.02 -9.03 3.42
N HIS A 41 -6.55 -8.26 2.43
CA HIS A 41 -5.76 -7.06 2.69
C HIS A 41 -6.60 -5.97 3.37
N THR A 42 -7.83 -5.75 2.93
CA THR A 42 -8.71 -4.72 3.50
C THR A 42 -9.35 -5.13 4.83
N LYS A 43 -9.45 -6.42 5.10
CA LYS A 43 -9.97 -6.94 6.38
C LYS A 43 -8.97 -6.78 7.54
N GLY A 44 -7.68 -6.66 7.24
CA GLY A 44 -6.62 -6.61 8.24
C GLY A 44 -6.72 -5.39 9.16
N LYS A 45 -6.24 -5.56 10.38
CA LYS A 45 -6.01 -4.48 11.34
C LYS A 45 -4.51 -4.27 11.44
N TYR A 46 -4.05 -3.12 10.99
CA TYR A 46 -2.64 -2.86 10.79
C TYR A 46 -2.07 -1.88 11.81
N LEU A 47 -0.77 -2.02 12.02
CA LEU A 47 0.03 -1.15 12.86
C LEU A 47 1.30 -0.74 12.12
N VAL A 48 1.64 0.53 12.16
CA VAL A 48 2.95 1.00 11.67
C VAL A 48 4.02 0.60 12.68
N TYR A 49 4.88 -0.33 12.30
CA TYR A 49 5.95 -0.83 13.17
C TYR A 49 7.11 0.16 13.25
N PHE A 50 7.55 0.67 12.11
CA PHE A 50 8.60 1.67 12.01
C PHE A 50 8.55 2.37 10.66
N LEU A 51 9.31 3.45 10.56
CA LEU A 51 9.53 4.20 9.32
C LEU A 51 10.97 3.99 8.87
N GLY A 52 11.17 3.82 7.57
CA GLY A 52 12.50 3.59 7.03
C GLY A 52 12.50 3.46 5.51
N PHE A 53 13.61 3.04 4.94
CA PHE A 53 13.83 2.91 3.51
C PHE A 53 13.85 4.27 2.79
N SER A 54 12.76 4.99 2.76
CA SER A 54 12.65 6.37 2.27
C SER A 54 11.91 7.23 3.30
N PRO A 55 12.01 8.57 3.21
CA PRO A 55 11.32 9.44 4.14
C PRO A 55 9.82 9.14 4.21
N GLY A 56 9.33 8.85 5.43
CA GLY A 56 7.93 8.59 5.68
C GLY A 56 7.40 7.22 5.22
N PHE A 57 8.25 6.32 4.72
CA PHE A 57 7.81 4.98 4.31
C PHE A 57 7.43 4.15 5.53
N PRO A 58 6.15 3.78 5.70
CA PRO A 58 5.69 3.00 6.83
C PRO A 58 5.82 1.49 6.55
N TYR A 59 6.53 0.79 7.40
CA TYR A 59 6.51 -0.67 7.47
C TYR A 59 5.31 -1.08 8.32
N ILE A 60 4.32 -1.69 7.68
CA ILE A 60 3.02 -1.97 8.28
C ILE A 60 2.86 -3.45 8.53
N GLY A 61 2.66 -3.83 9.78
CA GLY A 61 2.43 -5.21 10.20
C GLY A 61 0.96 -5.48 10.49
N GLY A 62 0.64 -6.76 10.65
CA GLY A 62 -0.73 -7.24 10.87
C GLY A 62 -1.38 -7.82 9.62
N MET A 63 -0.63 -7.95 8.54
CA MET A 63 -1.11 -8.56 7.30
C MET A 63 -1.35 -10.06 7.49
N ASP A 64 -2.44 -10.58 6.91
CA ASP A 64 -2.73 -12.01 6.90
C ASP A 64 -1.57 -12.78 6.24
N GLN A 65 -1.12 -13.86 6.88
CA GLN A 65 -0.02 -14.69 6.39
C GLN A 65 -0.26 -15.27 5.00
N LYS A 66 -1.51 -15.47 4.61
CA LYS A 66 -1.89 -15.96 3.28
C LYS A 66 -1.46 -15.02 2.16
N LEU A 67 -1.25 -13.74 2.48
CA LEU A 67 -0.82 -12.72 1.51
C LEU A 67 0.70 -12.63 1.38
N GLU A 68 1.46 -13.34 2.19
CA GLU A 68 2.92 -13.28 2.18
C GLU A 68 3.47 -13.56 0.78
N THR A 69 4.22 -12.61 0.24
CA THR A 69 4.81 -12.71 -1.09
C THR A 69 6.21 -12.12 -1.08
N PRO A 70 7.23 -12.87 -1.54
CA PRO A 70 8.59 -12.37 -1.59
C PRO A 70 8.70 -11.13 -2.48
N ARG A 71 9.66 -10.26 -2.16
CA ARG A 71 10.00 -9.10 -2.97
C ARG A 71 10.33 -9.51 -4.41
N LEU A 72 10.24 -8.56 -5.33
CA LEU A 72 10.70 -8.74 -6.71
C LEU A 72 12.21 -9.07 -6.72
N ASN A 73 12.63 -9.94 -7.62
CA ASN A 73 14.05 -10.27 -7.80
C ASN A 73 14.88 -9.05 -8.24
N SER A 74 14.27 -8.19 -9.05
CA SER A 74 14.85 -6.93 -9.49
C SER A 74 13.92 -5.79 -9.11
N PRO A 75 14.38 -4.83 -8.28
CA PRO A 75 13.59 -3.65 -7.93
C PRO A 75 13.25 -2.83 -9.18
N ARG A 76 12.07 -2.21 -9.17
CA ARG A 76 11.73 -1.19 -10.17
C ARG A 76 12.54 0.07 -9.94
N ILE A 77 12.93 0.71 -11.02
CA ILE A 77 13.60 2.02 -10.98
C ILE A 77 12.65 3.07 -10.41
N GLU A 78 11.35 2.95 -10.71
CA GLU A 78 10.34 3.91 -10.29
C GLU A 78 9.06 3.19 -9.84
N VAL A 79 8.66 3.47 -8.61
CA VAL A 79 7.37 3.12 -8.02
C VAL A 79 6.63 4.41 -7.71
N MET A 80 5.42 4.53 -8.21
CA MET A 80 4.63 5.76 -8.06
C MET A 80 4.23 6.01 -6.61
N GLN A 81 4.25 7.28 -6.22
CA GLN A 81 3.69 7.75 -4.95
C GLN A 81 2.30 7.20 -4.71
N GLY A 82 2.04 6.76 -3.49
CA GLY A 82 0.76 6.19 -3.09
C GLY A 82 0.61 4.70 -3.37
N SER A 83 1.59 4.06 -4.03
CA SER A 83 1.54 2.61 -4.28
C SER A 83 1.47 1.83 -2.98
N VAL A 84 0.45 0.98 -2.87
CA VAL A 84 0.27 0.03 -1.76
C VAL A 84 0.92 -1.29 -2.16
N ALA A 85 1.76 -1.84 -1.29
CA ALA A 85 2.60 -2.96 -1.68
C ALA A 85 2.78 -4.00 -0.58
N ILE A 86 3.12 -5.21 -0.99
CA ILE A 86 3.47 -6.34 -0.12
C ILE A 86 4.94 -6.69 -0.33
N GLY A 87 5.68 -6.76 0.78
CA GLY A 87 7.07 -7.21 0.83
C GLY A 87 7.26 -8.25 1.92
N GLY A 88 7.34 -9.53 1.55
CA GLY A 88 7.42 -10.61 2.54
C GLY A 88 6.15 -10.67 3.39
N LYS A 89 6.31 -10.52 4.68
CA LYS A 89 5.22 -10.57 5.69
C LYS A 89 4.55 -9.23 5.95
N GLN A 90 5.02 -8.16 5.32
CA GLN A 90 4.58 -6.80 5.62
C GLN A 90 3.92 -6.16 4.42
N THR A 91 3.06 -5.20 4.69
CA THR A 91 2.55 -4.26 3.71
C THR A 91 3.12 -2.88 3.96
N GLY A 92 3.03 -2.02 2.98
CA GLY A 92 3.53 -0.65 3.06
C GLY A 92 2.91 0.23 2.00
N ILE A 93 3.18 1.51 2.11
CA ILE A 93 2.71 2.51 1.16
C ILE A 93 3.90 3.38 0.77
N TYR A 94 4.16 3.52 -0.51
CA TYR A 94 5.22 4.41 -1.00
C TYR A 94 4.77 5.87 -0.84
N PRO A 95 5.35 6.63 0.09
CA PRO A 95 4.90 7.99 0.37
C PRO A 95 5.34 8.98 -0.71
N ILE A 96 6.39 8.64 -1.44
CA ILE A 96 6.95 9.42 -2.55
C ILE A 96 7.29 8.48 -3.70
N THR A 97 7.36 9.00 -4.91
CA THR A 97 7.86 8.24 -6.06
C THR A 97 9.33 7.91 -5.86
N SER A 98 9.68 6.64 -5.88
CA SER A 98 11.03 6.14 -5.56
C SER A 98 11.27 4.76 -6.17
N PRO A 99 12.52 4.30 -6.26
CA PRO A 99 12.79 2.89 -6.56
C PRO A 99 12.20 1.97 -5.49
N GLY A 100 11.87 0.74 -5.85
CA GLY A 100 11.41 -0.25 -4.89
C GLY A 100 11.12 -1.62 -5.47
N GLY A 101 11.22 -2.63 -4.62
CA GLY A 101 11.09 -4.05 -5.00
C GLY A 101 9.90 -4.77 -4.37
N TRP A 102 8.96 -4.07 -3.77
CA TRP A 102 7.76 -4.70 -3.22
C TRP A 102 6.71 -4.92 -4.31
N ASN A 103 5.81 -5.85 -4.06
CA ASN A 103 4.73 -6.20 -5.00
C ASN A 103 3.61 -5.18 -4.88
N ILE A 104 3.35 -4.45 -5.95
CA ILE A 104 2.32 -3.40 -5.99
C ILE A 104 0.94 -4.05 -6.18
N ILE A 105 0.06 -3.85 -5.21
CA ILE A 105 -1.30 -4.40 -5.21
C ILE A 105 -2.40 -3.34 -5.30
N GLY A 106 -2.05 -2.07 -5.21
CA GLY A 106 -3.00 -0.98 -5.29
C GLY A 106 -2.34 0.38 -5.18
N ARG A 107 -3.16 1.41 -5.10
CA ARG A 107 -2.70 2.78 -4.92
C ARG A 107 -3.69 3.57 -4.08
N THR A 108 -3.18 4.40 -3.18
CA THR A 108 -3.99 5.41 -2.49
C THR A 108 -3.88 6.76 -3.19
N PRO A 109 -4.98 7.52 -3.29
CA PRO A 109 -4.95 8.88 -3.81
C PRO A 109 -4.38 9.88 -2.81
N LEU A 110 -4.25 9.49 -1.54
CA LEU A 110 -3.87 10.37 -0.46
C LEU A 110 -2.36 10.66 -0.47
N ILE A 111 -1.99 11.86 -0.08
CA ILE A 111 -0.59 12.25 0.13
C ILE A 111 -0.24 11.93 1.58
N LEU A 112 0.75 11.06 1.76
CA LEU A 112 1.18 10.54 3.07
C LEU A 112 2.51 11.12 3.54
N PHE A 113 3.11 12.04 2.78
CA PHE A 113 4.38 12.64 3.13
C PHE A 113 4.37 14.14 2.81
N ASP A 114 4.82 14.92 3.76
CA ASP A 114 4.98 16.37 3.63
C ASP A 114 6.41 16.76 4.02
N TRP A 115 7.16 17.32 3.07
CA TRP A 115 8.52 17.79 3.29
C TRP A 115 8.64 18.83 4.40
N ASN A 116 7.57 19.56 4.69
CA ASN A 116 7.53 20.55 5.77
C ASN A 116 7.30 19.91 7.15
N LYS A 117 7.03 18.61 7.21
CA LYS A 117 6.70 17.86 8.43
C LYS A 117 7.59 16.62 8.61
N ILE A 118 8.86 16.69 8.24
CA ILE A 118 9.78 15.55 8.32
C ILE A 118 9.90 15.02 9.75
N SER A 119 9.96 15.91 10.72
CA SER A 119 10.07 15.55 12.14
C SER A 119 8.74 15.12 12.79
N ASN A 120 7.64 15.27 12.08
CA ASN A 120 6.31 14.83 12.54
C ASN A 120 5.58 14.13 11.38
N PRO A 121 5.90 12.86 11.13
CA PRO A 121 5.35 12.13 9.99
C PRO A 121 3.83 11.98 10.09
N ILE A 122 3.17 11.99 8.94
CA ILE A 122 1.71 11.83 8.85
C ILE A 122 1.26 10.46 9.38
N LEU A 123 2.03 9.41 9.08
CA LEU A 123 1.84 8.06 9.63
C LEU A 123 2.98 7.72 10.58
N PRO A 124 2.91 8.14 11.85
CA PRO A 124 3.96 7.86 12.81
C PRO A 124 3.98 6.39 13.22
N MET A 125 5.12 5.97 13.76
CA MET A 125 5.25 4.67 14.42
C MET A 125 4.14 4.50 15.47
N GLY A 126 3.51 3.33 15.50
CA GLY A 126 2.37 3.04 16.38
C GLY A 126 1.00 3.47 15.83
N ALA A 127 0.95 4.15 14.69
CA ALA A 127 -0.33 4.46 14.03
C ALA A 127 -1.06 3.19 13.62
N ARG A 128 -2.37 3.18 13.80
CA ARG A 128 -3.25 2.10 13.34
C ARG A 128 -3.82 2.45 11.99
N ILE A 129 -3.80 1.50 11.07
CA ILE A 129 -4.24 1.67 9.70
C ILE A 129 -5.29 0.63 9.36
N GLN A 130 -6.28 1.07 8.61
CA GLN A 130 -7.23 0.19 7.95
C GLN A 130 -7.31 0.58 6.48
N PHE A 131 -7.19 -0.42 5.61
CA PHE A 131 -7.41 -0.24 4.18
C PHE A 131 -8.85 -0.54 3.83
N TYR A 132 -9.37 0.14 2.83
CA TYR A 132 -10.64 -0.22 2.20
C TYR A 132 -10.55 0.06 0.70
N ALA A 133 -11.24 -0.77 -0.08
CA ALA A 133 -11.28 -0.62 -1.52
C ALA A 133 -12.18 0.54 -1.93
N ILE A 134 -11.74 1.33 -2.90
CA ILE A 134 -12.49 2.45 -3.45
C ILE A 134 -12.61 2.31 -4.97
N SER A 135 -13.59 2.97 -5.54
CA SER A 135 -13.76 3.07 -6.98
C SER A 135 -12.76 4.05 -7.60
N GLN A 136 -12.55 3.95 -8.90
CA GLN A 136 -11.73 4.90 -9.64
C GLN A 136 -12.27 6.34 -9.54
N LYS A 137 -13.58 6.49 -9.46
CA LYS A 137 -14.22 7.80 -9.26
C LYS A 137 -13.83 8.40 -7.91
N GLU A 138 -13.90 7.62 -6.82
CA GLU A 138 -13.48 8.04 -5.49
C GLU A 138 -11.98 8.33 -5.45
N PHE A 139 -11.17 7.53 -6.14
CA PHE A 139 -9.74 7.79 -6.27
C PHE A 139 -9.49 9.17 -6.88
N SER A 140 -10.14 9.49 -8.00
CA SER A 140 -9.99 10.79 -8.66
C SER A 140 -10.47 11.95 -7.81
N GLN A 141 -11.53 11.77 -7.02
CA GLN A 141 -12.07 12.80 -6.12
C GLN A 141 -11.12 13.14 -4.97
N HIS A 142 -10.33 12.18 -4.50
CA HIS A 142 -9.42 12.34 -3.36
C HIS A 142 -7.97 12.50 -3.76
N GLN A 143 -7.67 12.47 -5.05
CA GLN A 143 -6.29 12.58 -5.53
C GLN A 143 -5.65 13.89 -5.10
N GLY A 144 -4.48 13.79 -4.48
CA GLY A 144 -3.75 14.94 -3.98
C GLY A 144 -4.21 15.49 -2.63
N THR A 145 -5.18 14.85 -1.99
CA THR A 145 -5.62 15.23 -0.64
C THR A 145 -4.57 14.80 0.37
N LEU A 146 -4.15 15.71 1.24
CA LEU A 146 -3.28 15.40 2.36
C LEU A 146 -4.05 14.57 3.39
N PHE A 147 -3.44 13.48 3.85
CA PHE A 147 -4.05 12.58 4.84
C PHE A 147 -4.12 13.20 6.23
#